data_761cabd5b9969d4722b619752fec38d5
#
_entry.id   761cabd5b9969d4722b619752fec38d5
#
_cell.length_a   1.000
_cell.length_b   1.000
_cell.length_c   1.000
_cell.angle_alpha   90.00
_cell.angle_beta   90.00
_cell.angle_gamma   90.00
#
_symmetry.space_group_name_H-M   'P 1'
#
loop_
_entity.id
_entity.type
_entity.pdbx_description
1 polymer ?
#
loop_
_entity_poly.entity_id
_entity_poly.type
_entity_poly.pdbx_seq_one_letter_code
_entity_poly.pdbx_strand_id
1 'polypeptide(L)'
;MTITENFYTQNESSLGDELLTKGYVIREVNDRAGLDEMRRKVVETAADLIEKELPEDDCAFLDNIHQMVSVDRLNEFRLGLYRAMNSYSWFRPTYFQLGRPILEALVGNELAMQNRINFSIQMPSERTSLLDIHADVFAGETPYQVVQWLPLVDVYKTKSMFILPRDKSEKVVANLIDYSAGGMRSLFDAVREDLVWLEIPYGKVLLFTPNVLHGNVLNDEPATRWSLNCRFTGLLTPYGSAEKSLGAFYSPITPRPVTKIGSNYKQPIGFTE
;
A
#
# COMPACT_ATOMS: atom_id res chain seq x y z
N MET A 1 3.11 32.69 -29.14
CA MET A 1 3.54 31.30 -28.91
C MET A 1 3.75 31.18 -27.43
N THR A 2 2.77 30.66 -26.68
CA THR A 2 2.88 30.49 -25.24
C THR A 2 3.76 29.22 -25.03
N ILE A 3 5.00 29.41 -24.65
CA ILE A 3 5.85 28.31 -24.24
C ILE A 3 5.31 27.85 -22.89
N THR A 4 4.58 26.74 -22.88
CA THR A 4 4.23 26.04 -21.64
C THR A 4 5.50 25.34 -21.19
N GLU A 5 6.22 25.93 -20.24
CA GLU A 5 7.39 25.27 -19.65
C GLU A 5 6.94 24.02 -18.93
N ASN A 6 7.26 22.87 -19.48
CA ASN A 6 7.00 21.59 -18.86
C ASN A 6 8.34 21.02 -18.34
N PHE A 7 8.46 20.92 -17.01
CA PHE A 7 9.65 20.41 -16.32
C PHE A 7 9.61 18.88 -16.14
N TYR A 8 8.51 18.23 -16.51
CA TYR A 8 8.33 16.78 -16.40
C TYR A 8 8.69 16.08 -17.68
N THR A 9 9.21 14.87 -17.57
CA THR A 9 9.30 13.95 -18.72
C THR A 9 7.89 13.55 -19.17
N GLN A 10 7.76 13.07 -20.38
CA GLN A 10 6.49 12.56 -20.90
C GLN A 10 5.94 11.41 -20.03
N ASN A 11 6.81 10.56 -19.52
CA ASN A 11 6.42 9.45 -18.66
C ASN A 11 5.90 9.94 -17.29
N GLU A 12 6.58 10.91 -16.66
CA GLU A 12 6.13 11.52 -15.40
C GLU A 12 4.77 12.22 -15.59
N SER A 13 4.60 12.98 -16.67
CA SER A 13 3.33 13.64 -16.99
C SER A 13 2.19 12.62 -17.15
N SER A 14 2.41 11.59 -17.98
CA SER A 14 1.39 10.55 -18.21
C SER A 14 1.02 9.78 -16.93
N LEU A 15 2.00 9.45 -16.11
CA LEU A 15 1.80 8.76 -14.85
C LEU A 15 1.08 9.66 -13.83
N GLY A 16 1.47 10.94 -13.77
CA GLY A 16 0.83 11.96 -12.94
C GLY A 16 -0.62 12.19 -13.33
N ASP A 17 -0.91 12.35 -14.63
CA ASP A 17 -2.28 12.56 -15.14
C ASP A 17 -3.18 11.36 -14.82
N GLU A 18 -2.67 10.14 -14.91
CA GLU A 18 -3.42 8.95 -14.55
C GLU A 18 -3.75 8.93 -13.05
N LEU A 19 -2.76 9.21 -12.17
CA LEU A 19 -2.99 9.28 -10.73
C LEU A 19 -3.96 10.41 -10.36
N LEU A 20 -3.81 11.58 -10.97
CA LEU A 20 -4.68 12.75 -10.74
C LEU A 20 -6.12 12.47 -11.18
N THR A 21 -6.32 11.67 -12.22
CA THR A 21 -7.65 11.35 -12.75
C THR A 21 -8.31 10.23 -11.94
N LYS A 22 -7.60 9.11 -11.75
CA LYS A 22 -8.17 7.88 -11.15
C LYS A 22 -7.97 7.81 -9.64
N GLY A 23 -6.91 8.44 -9.11
CA GLY A 23 -6.45 8.29 -7.73
C GLY A 23 -5.56 7.07 -7.51
N TYR A 24 -5.31 6.28 -8.56
CA TYR A 24 -4.45 5.10 -8.50
C TYR A 24 -3.80 4.79 -9.86
N VAL A 25 -2.69 4.04 -9.82
CA VAL A 25 -2.00 3.49 -11.00
C VAL A 25 -1.59 2.05 -10.74
N ILE A 26 -1.57 1.21 -11.79
CA ILE A 26 -1.09 -0.17 -11.75
C ILE A 26 0.02 -0.31 -12.78
N ARG A 27 1.18 -0.83 -12.35
CA ARG A 27 2.36 -1.02 -13.22
C ARG A 27 3.03 -2.36 -12.93
N GLU A 28 3.85 -2.82 -13.87
CA GLU A 28 4.78 -3.93 -13.59
C GLU A 28 5.75 -3.52 -12.47
N VAL A 29 6.13 -4.48 -11.62
CA VAL A 29 7.19 -4.24 -10.64
C VAL A 29 8.53 -4.00 -11.34
N ASN A 30 9.34 -3.11 -10.78
CA ASN A 30 10.65 -2.77 -11.34
C ASN A 30 11.69 -3.89 -11.19
N ASP A 31 11.51 -4.76 -10.19
CA ASP A 31 12.41 -5.87 -9.86
C ASP A 31 11.62 -7.16 -9.66
N ARG A 32 11.44 -7.91 -10.75
CA ARG A 32 10.69 -9.18 -10.71
C ARG A 32 11.43 -10.24 -9.91
N ALA A 33 12.73 -10.34 -10.02
CA ALA A 33 13.52 -11.31 -9.28
C ALA A 33 13.45 -11.05 -7.76
N GLY A 34 13.57 -9.80 -7.34
CA GLY A 34 13.40 -9.41 -5.93
C GLY A 34 11.99 -9.71 -5.40
N LEU A 35 10.95 -9.59 -6.25
CA LEU A 35 9.60 -10.00 -5.87
C LEU A 35 9.50 -11.52 -5.70
N ASP A 36 10.06 -12.29 -6.62
CA ASP A 36 10.02 -13.75 -6.55
C ASP A 36 10.77 -14.27 -5.31
N GLU A 37 11.94 -13.72 -4.99
CA GLU A 37 12.68 -14.02 -3.75
C GLU A 37 11.89 -13.63 -2.49
N MET A 38 11.25 -12.47 -2.51
CA MET A 38 10.40 -12.03 -1.40
C MET A 38 9.23 -12.97 -1.18
N ARG A 39 8.51 -13.39 -2.25
CA ARG A 39 7.41 -14.35 -2.16
C ARG A 39 7.90 -15.69 -1.64
N ARG A 40 9.01 -16.21 -2.17
CA ARG A 40 9.61 -17.46 -1.70
C ARG A 40 9.89 -17.42 -0.20
N LYS A 41 10.45 -16.31 0.30
CA LYS A 41 10.72 -16.13 1.74
C LYS A 41 9.46 -16.05 2.58
N VAL A 42 8.40 -15.45 2.06
CA VAL A 42 7.07 -15.47 2.72
C VAL A 42 6.55 -16.89 2.81
N VAL A 43 6.67 -17.70 1.75
CA VAL A 43 6.26 -19.11 1.72
C VAL A 43 7.07 -19.94 2.71
N GLU A 44 8.40 -19.81 2.73
CA GLU A 44 9.28 -20.47 3.71
C GLU A 44 8.85 -20.16 5.14
N THR A 45 8.68 -18.87 5.44
CA THR A 45 8.26 -18.42 6.78
C THR A 45 6.87 -18.92 7.15
N ALA A 46 5.96 -18.97 6.18
CA ALA A 46 4.60 -19.48 6.38
C ALA A 46 4.61 -21.00 6.65
N ALA A 47 5.40 -21.76 5.89
CA ALA A 47 5.56 -23.21 6.08
C ALA A 47 6.15 -23.53 7.46
N ASP A 48 7.20 -22.80 7.87
CA ASP A 48 7.81 -22.94 9.20
C ASP A 48 6.79 -22.68 10.33
N LEU A 49 5.97 -21.63 10.21
CA LEU A 49 4.97 -21.27 11.22
C LEU A 49 3.86 -22.31 11.40
N ILE A 50 3.60 -23.12 10.38
CA ILE A 50 2.60 -24.19 10.42
C ILE A 50 3.21 -25.59 10.45
N GLU A 51 4.53 -25.68 10.63
CA GLU A 51 5.29 -26.92 10.73
C GLU A 51 5.07 -27.86 9.52
N LYS A 52 5.12 -27.27 8.31
CA LYS A 52 5.01 -27.99 7.03
C LYS A 52 6.31 -27.96 6.26
N GLU A 53 6.50 -28.99 5.43
CA GLU A 53 7.59 -29.00 4.47
C GLU A 53 7.45 -27.86 3.45
N LEU A 54 8.59 -27.42 2.94
CA LEU A 54 8.66 -26.34 1.97
C LEU A 54 8.02 -26.80 0.65
N PRO A 55 6.98 -26.08 0.15
CA PRO A 55 6.29 -26.47 -1.07
C PRO A 55 7.16 -26.23 -2.32
N GLU A 56 6.87 -26.98 -3.38
CA GLU A 56 7.46 -26.76 -4.70
C GLU A 56 6.80 -25.61 -5.44
N ASP A 57 5.48 -25.43 -5.27
CA ASP A 57 4.68 -24.37 -5.90
C ASP A 57 4.25 -23.34 -4.87
N ASP A 58 4.92 -22.20 -4.88
CA ASP A 58 4.64 -21.06 -4.00
C ASP A 58 3.22 -20.50 -4.18
N CYS A 59 2.74 -20.44 -5.42
CA CYS A 59 1.43 -19.87 -5.72
C CYS A 59 0.32 -20.78 -5.20
N ALA A 60 0.39 -22.07 -5.51
CA ALA A 60 -0.57 -23.06 -5.03
C ALA A 60 -0.59 -23.13 -3.49
N PHE A 61 0.56 -23.04 -2.84
CA PHE A 61 0.64 -23.01 -1.38
C PHE A 61 -0.08 -21.78 -0.78
N LEU A 62 0.21 -20.60 -1.30
CA LEU A 62 -0.41 -19.36 -0.80
C LEU A 62 -1.92 -19.36 -1.07
N ASP A 63 -2.34 -19.75 -2.26
CA ASP A 63 -3.75 -19.80 -2.64
C ASP A 63 -4.57 -20.77 -1.75
N ASN A 64 -3.95 -21.88 -1.32
CA ASN A 64 -4.60 -22.93 -0.54
C ASN A 64 -4.27 -22.91 0.97
N ILE A 65 -3.64 -21.86 1.50
CA ILE A 65 -3.28 -21.79 2.92
C ILE A 65 -4.48 -21.97 3.87
N HIS A 66 -5.67 -21.59 3.45
CA HIS A 66 -6.92 -21.76 4.20
C HIS A 66 -7.30 -23.22 4.47
N GLN A 67 -6.70 -24.18 3.75
CA GLN A 67 -6.86 -25.61 4.02
C GLN A 67 -5.91 -26.11 5.13
N MET A 68 -4.90 -25.32 5.49
CA MET A 68 -3.87 -25.66 6.46
C MET A 68 -3.92 -24.81 7.73
N VAL A 69 -4.47 -23.62 7.64
CA VAL A 69 -4.63 -22.66 8.76
C VAL A 69 -6.12 -22.39 8.94
N SER A 70 -6.63 -22.67 10.14
CA SER A 70 -8.03 -22.37 10.48
C SER A 70 -8.24 -20.88 10.76
N VAL A 71 -9.49 -20.41 10.62
CA VAL A 71 -9.84 -18.99 10.79
C VAL A 71 -9.51 -18.48 12.20
N ASP A 72 -9.68 -19.27 13.23
CA ASP A 72 -9.35 -18.95 14.62
C ASP A 72 -7.83 -18.76 14.83
N ARG A 73 -6.98 -19.41 14.04
CA ARG A 73 -5.52 -19.24 14.07
C ARG A 73 -5.00 -18.18 13.11
N LEU A 74 -5.83 -17.66 12.22
CA LEU A 74 -5.42 -16.72 11.17
C LEU A 74 -4.72 -15.47 11.71
N ASN A 75 -5.22 -14.90 12.80
CA ASN A 75 -4.62 -13.69 13.36
C ASN A 75 -3.23 -13.96 13.96
N GLU A 76 -3.05 -15.06 14.69
CA GLU A 76 -1.75 -15.48 15.21
C GLU A 76 -0.75 -15.75 14.08
N PHE A 77 -1.17 -16.48 13.07
CA PHE A 77 -0.40 -16.77 11.86
C PHE A 77 0.04 -15.49 11.14
N ARG A 78 -0.88 -14.56 10.90
CA ARG A 78 -0.59 -13.26 10.27
C ARG A 78 0.41 -12.43 11.09
N LEU A 79 0.26 -12.39 12.41
CA LEU A 79 1.18 -11.68 13.30
C LEU A 79 2.56 -12.33 13.34
N GLY A 80 2.63 -13.67 13.28
CA GLY A 80 3.87 -14.43 13.16
C GLY A 80 4.63 -14.05 11.91
N LEU A 81 3.97 -14.11 10.75
CA LEU A 81 4.52 -13.68 9.46
C LEU A 81 4.96 -12.21 9.47
N TYR A 82 4.10 -11.32 9.93
CA TYR A 82 4.40 -9.88 10.02
C TYR A 82 5.68 -9.63 10.83
N ARG A 83 5.83 -10.26 11.98
CA ARG A 83 7.01 -10.09 12.85
C ARG A 83 8.26 -10.67 12.19
N ALA A 84 8.19 -11.89 11.67
CA ALA A 84 9.31 -12.57 11.04
C ALA A 84 9.82 -11.80 9.82
N MET A 85 8.94 -11.46 8.88
CA MET A 85 9.32 -10.76 7.66
C MET A 85 9.87 -9.35 7.94
N ASN A 86 9.24 -8.59 8.84
CA ASN A 86 9.74 -7.25 9.21
C ASN A 86 11.02 -7.27 10.06
N SER A 87 11.51 -8.42 10.50
CA SER A 87 12.81 -8.55 11.17
C SER A 87 13.98 -8.63 10.19
N TYR A 88 13.73 -8.99 8.91
CA TYR A 88 14.77 -9.05 7.90
C TYR A 88 15.15 -7.64 7.41
N SER A 89 16.44 -7.31 7.49
CA SER A 89 16.95 -5.99 7.08
C SER A 89 16.80 -5.70 5.59
N TRP A 90 16.75 -6.72 4.75
CA TRP A 90 16.57 -6.62 3.30
C TRP A 90 15.11 -6.39 2.89
N PHE A 91 14.10 -6.74 3.72
CA PHE A 91 12.69 -6.77 3.34
C PHE A 91 12.15 -5.40 2.91
N ARG A 92 12.38 -4.36 3.71
CA ARG A 92 11.96 -2.99 3.36
C ARG A 92 12.69 -2.43 2.13
N PRO A 93 14.02 -2.55 2.00
CA PRO A 93 14.73 -2.13 0.79
C PRO A 93 14.24 -2.81 -0.48
N THR A 94 14.05 -4.14 -0.46
CA THR A 94 13.53 -4.87 -1.62
C THR A 94 12.13 -4.40 -1.97
N TYR A 95 11.22 -4.31 -1.00
CA TYR A 95 9.86 -3.82 -1.22
C TYR A 95 9.83 -2.42 -1.85
N PHE A 96 10.68 -1.50 -1.41
CA PHE A 96 10.83 -0.18 -2.02
C PHE A 96 11.28 -0.27 -3.48
N GLN A 97 12.26 -1.12 -3.81
CA GLN A 97 12.77 -1.26 -5.18
C GLN A 97 11.69 -1.72 -6.17
N LEU A 98 10.69 -2.48 -5.72
CA LEU A 98 9.61 -2.97 -6.59
C LEU A 98 8.79 -1.83 -7.24
N GLY A 99 8.59 -0.71 -6.52
CA GLY A 99 7.84 0.44 -7.03
C GLY A 99 8.67 1.71 -7.21
N ARG A 100 9.99 1.66 -6.99
CA ARG A 100 10.84 2.84 -6.89
C ARG A 100 10.70 3.85 -8.03
N PRO A 101 10.77 3.49 -9.33
CA PRO A 101 10.64 4.48 -10.40
C PRO A 101 9.30 5.21 -10.38
N ILE A 102 8.24 4.51 -9.99
CA ILE A 102 6.88 5.07 -9.91
C ILE A 102 6.79 5.99 -8.69
N LEU A 103 7.32 5.56 -7.54
CA LEU A 103 7.37 6.35 -6.31
C LEU A 103 8.16 7.66 -6.52
N GLU A 104 9.33 7.58 -7.18
CA GLU A 104 10.15 8.75 -7.46
C GLU A 104 9.46 9.73 -8.41
N ALA A 105 8.69 9.23 -9.39
CA ALA A 105 7.91 10.07 -10.31
C ALA A 105 6.68 10.72 -9.66
N LEU A 106 5.98 10.01 -8.78
CA LEU A 106 4.71 10.47 -8.20
C LEU A 106 4.88 11.27 -6.90
N VAL A 107 5.89 10.95 -6.09
CA VAL A 107 6.09 11.54 -4.75
C VAL A 107 7.35 12.39 -4.68
N GLY A 108 8.41 11.96 -5.37
CA GLY A 108 9.71 12.60 -5.36
C GLY A 108 10.84 11.65 -4.97
N ASN A 109 12.07 12.13 -5.07
CA ASN A 109 13.27 11.31 -4.89
C ASN A 109 13.85 11.33 -3.47
N GLU A 110 13.30 12.13 -2.57
CA GLU A 110 13.59 12.15 -1.14
C GLU A 110 12.37 11.67 -0.37
N LEU A 111 12.41 10.41 0.02
CA LEU A 111 11.27 9.70 0.54
C LEU A 111 11.44 9.29 2.01
N ALA A 112 10.32 9.28 2.70
CA ALA A 112 10.12 8.55 3.93
C ALA A 112 9.17 7.37 3.69
N MET A 113 9.45 6.26 4.33
CA MET A 113 8.71 5.01 4.23
C MET A 113 8.19 4.62 5.60
N GLN A 114 6.98 4.10 5.67
CA GLN A 114 6.42 3.47 6.86
C GLN A 114 7.40 2.43 7.44
N ASN A 115 7.51 2.39 8.77
CA ASN A 115 8.52 1.57 9.46
C ASN A 115 8.32 0.06 9.29
N ARG A 116 7.11 -0.36 8.97
CA ARG A 116 6.74 -1.77 8.81
C ARG A 116 5.90 -1.96 7.54
N ILE A 117 6.11 -3.08 6.86
CA ILE A 117 5.27 -3.53 5.76
C ILE A 117 4.13 -4.36 6.35
N ASN A 118 2.89 -4.00 6.03
CA ASN A 118 1.71 -4.70 6.49
C ASN A 118 1.42 -5.92 5.62
N PHE A 119 0.93 -6.97 6.25
CA PHE A 119 0.41 -8.18 5.61
C PHE A 119 -1.12 -8.20 5.69
N SER A 120 -1.76 -8.48 4.58
CA SER A 120 -3.18 -8.79 4.51
C SER A 120 -3.37 -10.17 3.91
N ILE A 121 -3.97 -11.05 4.69
CA ILE A 121 -4.33 -12.42 4.28
C ILE A 121 -5.82 -12.53 4.46
N GLN A 122 -6.54 -12.82 3.37
CA GLN A 122 -7.99 -12.99 3.40
C GLN A 122 -8.35 -14.34 2.82
N MET A 123 -8.78 -15.24 3.66
CA MET A 123 -9.21 -16.58 3.29
C MET A 123 -10.61 -16.57 2.64
N PRO A 124 -10.96 -17.59 1.86
CA PRO A 124 -12.33 -17.77 1.40
C PRO A 124 -13.35 -17.74 2.54
N SER A 125 -14.45 -17.00 2.35
CA SER A 125 -15.59 -16.89 3.28
C SER A 125 -15.24 -16.43 4.71
N GLU A 126 -14.06 -15.81 4.91
CA GLU A 126 -13.56 -15.36 6.21
C GLU A 126 -13.91 -13.86 6.43
N ARG A 127 -14.43 -13.53 7.62
CA ARG A 127 -14.97 -12.19 7.94
C ARG A 127 -14.03 -11.31 8.77
N THR A 128 -13.02 -11.88 9.46
CA THR A 128 -12.15 -11.11 10.37
C THR A 128 -11.13 -10.23 9.65
N SER A 129 -10.96 -10.44 8.33
CA SER A 129 -10.06 -9.66 7.46
C SER A 129 -10.80 -8.61 6.63
N LEU A 130 -12.09 -8.37 6.91
CA LEU A 130 -12.85 -7.35 6.21
C LEU A 130 -12.38 -5.96 6.62
N LEU A 131 -12.21 -5.11 5.62
CA LEU A 131 -11.99 -3.69 5.77
C LEU A 131 -13.15 -2.97 5.06
N ASP A 132 -14.02 -2.38 5.86
CA ASP A 132 -15.12 -1.56 5.34
C ASP A 132 -14.58 -0.43 4.46
N ILE A 133 -15.44 0.11 3.62
CA ILE A 133 -15.08 1.25 2.77
C ILE A 133 -14.58 2.42 3.62
N HIS A 134 -13.37 2.89 3.34
CA HIS A 134 -12.70 3.96 4.07
C HIS A 134 -11.69 4.69 3.19
N ALA A 135 -11.23 5.84 3.66
CA ALA A 135 -10.02 6.50 3.16
C ALA A 135 -8.98 6.53 4.28
N ASP A 136 -7.72 6.26 3.98
CA ASP A 136 -6.64 6.22 4.98
C ASP A 136 -6.49 7.55 5.73
N VAL A 137 -6.80 8.68 5.09
CA VAL A 137 -6.78 10.01 5.73
C VAL A 137 -7.74 10.12 6.92
N PHE A 138 -8.80 9.31 6.98
CA PHE A 138 -9.71 9.27 8.14
C PHE A 138 -9.04 8.70 9.40
N ALA A 139 -7.95 7.94 9.23
CA ALA A 139 -7.14 7.40 10.31
C ALA A 139 -5.92 8.27 10.66
N GLY A 140 -5.88 9.53 10.21
CA GLY A 140 -4.80 10.49 10.51
C GLY A 140 -3.58 10.38 9.62
N GLU A 141 -3.67 9.63 8.50
CA GLU A 141 -2.61 9.62 7.48
C GLU A 141 -2.57 10.96 6.74
N THR A 142 -1.37 11.34 6.26
CA THR A 142 -1.20 12.56 5.48
C THR A 142 -1.78 12.40 4.07
N PRO A 143 -2.41 13.45 3.49
CA PRO A 143 -2.85 13.41 2.09
C PRO A 143 -1.69 13.49 1.08
N TYR A 144 -0.45 13.75 1.53
CA TYR A 144 0.76 13.90 0.69
C TYR A 144 1.53 12.59 0.52
N GLN A 145 0.86 11.46 0.54
CA GLN A 145 1.48 10.15 0.43
C GLN A 145 0.84 9.29 -0.65
N VAL A 146 1.47 8.18 -0.96
CA VAL A 146 0.89 7.06 -1.70
C VAL A 146 1.03 5.78 -0.91
N VAL A 147 0.06 4.90 -1.07
CA VAL A 147 0.13 3.51 -0.61
C VAL A 147 0.62 2.66 -1.76
N GLN A 148 1.73 1.96 -1.57
CA GLN A 148 2.14 0.87 -2.45
C GLN A 148 1.48 -0.40 -1.93
N TRP A 149 0.70 -1.05 -2.79
CA TRP A 149 0.04 -2.30 -2.49
C TRP A 149 0.49 -3.36 -3.49
N LEU A 150 0.88 -4.53 -2.99
CA LEU A 150 1.54 -5.57 -3.77
C LEU A 150 0.87 -6.92 -3.49
N PRO A 151 0.24 -7.56 -4.48
CA PRO A 151 -0.27 -8.92 -4.33
C PRO A 151 0.86 -9.94 -4.47
N LEU A 152 0.82 -11.01 -3.67
CA LEU A 152 1.74 -12.14 -3.76
C LEU A 152 1.15 -13.32 -4.56
N VAL A 153 -0.10 -13.21 -4.97
CA VAL A 153 -0.87 -14.12 -5.83
C VAL A 153 -1.71 -13.28 -6.77
N ASP A 154 -2.26 -13.86 -7.81
CA ASP A 154 -3.23 -13.15 -8.65
C ASP A 154 -4.48 -12.75 -7.84
N VAL A 155 -4.92 -11.50 -7.98
CA VAL A 155 -6.11 -10.99 -7.31
C VAL A 155 -7.13 -10.48 -8.31
N TYR A 156 -8.37 -10.84 -8.09
CA TYR A 156 -9.50 -10.58 -8.98
C TYR A 156 -10.82 -10.66 -8.23
N LYS A 157 -11.87 -10.05 -8.74
CA LYS A 157 -13.21 -10.07 -8.16
C LYS A 157 -13.19 -9.86 -6.63
N THR A 158 -13.88 -10.72 -5.86
CA THR A 158 -13.96 -10.64 -4.39
C THR A 158 -12.67 -11.04 -3.67
N LYS A 159 -11.75 -11.75 -4.33
CA LYS A 159 -10.36 -12.00 -3.86
C LYS A 159 -9.48 -10.75 -3.93
N SER A 160 -10.00 -9.62 -4.35
CA SER A 160 -9.27 -8.36 -4.49
C SER A 160 -9.80 -7.29 -3.55
N MET A 161 -9.42 -6.06 -3.81
CA MET A 161 -9.97 -4.86 -3.20
C MET A 161 -10.69 -4.04 -4.26
N PHE A 162 -11.59 -3.16 -3.83
CA PHE A 162 -12.21 -2.16 -4.67
C PHE A 162 -11.65 -0.77 -4.35
N ILE A 163 -11.69 0.12 -5.34
CA ILE A 163 -11.44 1.54 -5.19
C ILE A 163 -12.60 2.32 -5.80
N LEU A 164 -13.04 3.36 -5.12
CA LEU A 164 -13.89 4.39 -5.70
C LEU A 164 -12.97 5.42 -6.38
N PRO A 165 -13.10 5.68 -7.70
CA PRO A 165 -12.28 6.65 -8.41
C PRO A 165 -12.26 8.02 -7.73
N ARG A 166 -11.17 8.76 -7.93
CA ARG A 166 -10.88 9.99 -7.20
C ARG A 166 -12.00 11.01 -7.25
N ASP A 167 -12.53 11.32 -8.43
CA ASP A 167 -13.59 12.31 -8.63
C ASP A 167 -14.87 11.97 -7.84
N LYS A 168 -15.17 10.70 -7.71
CA LYS A 168 -16.31 10.17 -6.94
C LYS A 168 -15.99 10.14 -5.44
N SER A 169 -14.79 9.72 -5.07
CA SER A 169 -14.32 9.78 -3.67
C SER A 169 -14.39 11.19 -3.12
N GLU A 170 -13.92 12.19 -3.87
CA GLU A 170 -13.97 13.61 -3.46
C GLU A 170 -15.42 14.08 -3.24
N LYS A 171 -16.36 13.70 -4.11
CA LYS A 171 -17.79 14.04 -3.95
C LYS A 171 -18.39 13.42 -2.69
N VAL A 172 -18.08 12.14 -2.43
CA VAL A 172 -18.56 11.43 -1.23
C VAL A 172 -17.98 12.06 0.02
N VAL A 173 -16.66 12.31 0.05
CA VAL A 173 -15.98 12.91 1.21
C VAL A 173 -16.51 14.30 1.52
N ALA A 174 -16.77 15.12 0.48
CA ALA A 174 -17.35 16.46 0.66
C ALA A 174 -18.77 16.44 1.27
N ASN A 175 -19.51 15.34 1.11
CA ASN A 175 -20.87 15.16 1.60
C ASN A 175 -20.99 13.95 2.55
N LEU A 176 -19.93 13.63 3.29
CA LEU A 176 -19.86 12.41 4.10
C LEU A 176 -21.00 12.28 5.13
N ILE A 177 -21.50 13.40 5.64
CA ILE A 177 -22.63 13.45 6.58
C ILE A 177 -23.87 12.80 5.98
N ASP A 178 -24.13 12.98 4.68
CA ASP A 178 -25.31 12.43 3.99
C ASP A 178 -25.27 10.90 3.92
N TYR A 179 -24.06 10.32 3.95
CA TYR A 179 -23.82 8.87 3.91
C TYR A 179 -23.70 8.25 5.31
N SER A 180 -23.41 9.04 6.34
CA SER A 180 -23.05 8.53 7.67
C SER A 180 -24.23 8.01 8.47
N ALA A 181 -25.44 8.39 8.17
CA ALA A 181 -26.66 8.02 8.91
C ALA A 181 -26.90 6.50 8.99
N GLY A 182 -26.43 5.74 7.97
CA GLY A 182 -26.52 4.26 7.91
C GLY A 182 -25.19 3.53 8.13
N GLY A 183 -24.11 4.24 8.52
CA GLY A 183 -22.79 3.68 8.70
C GLY A 183 -22.07 3.30 7.38
N MET A 184 -20.92 2.61 7.49
CA MET A 184 -20.08 2.25 6.33
C MET A 184 -20.78 1.32 5.33
N ARG A 185 -21.73 0.50 5.79
CA ARG A 185 -22.53 -0.34 4.91
C ARG A 185 -23.43 0.48 3.99
N SER A 186 -24.09 1.50 4.52
CA SER A 186 -24.94 2.41 3.73
C SER A 186 -24.11 3.18 2.72
N LEU A 187 -22.93 3.63 3.10
CA LEU A 187 -21.97 4.28 2.19
C LEU A 187 -21.59 3.32 1.06
N PHE A 188 -21.19 2.10 1.39
CA PHE A 188 -20.85 1.09 0.37
C PHE A 188 -21.99 0.85 -0.62
N ASP A 189 -23.20 0.62 -0.11
CA ASP A 189 -24.37 0.36 -0.96
C ASP A 189 -24.71 1.55 -1.86
N ALA A 190 -24.53 2.79 -1.39
CA ALA A 190 -24.77 4.03 -2.16
C ALA A 190 -23.80 4.24 -3.32
N VAL A 191 -22.54 3.76 -3.19
CA VAL A 191 -21.51 3.97 -4.23
C VAL A 191 -21.17 2.70 -5.01
N ARG A 192 -21.85 1.60 -4.74
CA ARG A 192 -21.52 0.25 -5.23
C ARG A 192 -21.33 0.18 -6.74
N GLU A 193 -22.19 0.85 -7.50
CA GLU A 193 -22.15 0.85 -8.98
C GLU A 193 -20.97 1.63 -9.55
N ASP A 194 -20.34 2.47 -8.73
CA ASP A 194 -19.20 3.30 -9.09
C ASP A 194 -17.85 2.71 -8.68
N LEU A 195 -17.87 1.60 -7.94
CA LEU A 195 -16.65 0.94 -7.47
C LEU A 195 -15.92 0.23 -8.62
N VAL A 196 -14.61 0.40 -8.66
CA VAL A 196 -13.73 -0.34 -9.54
C VAL A 196 -13.14 -1.52 -8.76
N TRP A 197 -13.48 -2.72 -9.15
CA TRP A 197 -12.86 -3.95 -8.64
C TRP A 197 -11.53 -4.15 -9.34
N LEU A 198 -10.46 -4.22 -8.55
CA LEU A 198 -9.12 -4.29 -9.11
C LEU A 198 -8.77 -5.72 -9.50
N GLU A 199 -8.26 -5.87 -10.73
CA GLU A 199 -7.66 -7.12 -11.21
C GLU A 199 -6.16 -6.89 -11.37
N ILE A 200 -5.37 -7.50 -10.47
CA ILE A 200 -3.92 -7.28 -10.42
C ILE A 200 -3.23 -8.64 -10.40
N PRO A 201 -2.66 -9.05 -11.54
CA PRO A 201 -1.84 -10.25 -11.62
C PRO A 201 -0.58 -10.11 -10.75
N TYR A 202 -0.07 -11.24 -10.30
CA TYR A 202 1.24 -11.31 -9.66
C TYR A 202 2.35 -10.75 -10.58
N GLY A 203 3.18 -9.88 -10.04
CA GLY A 203 4.19 -9.16 -10.81
C GLY A 203 3.82 -7.72 -11.09
N LYS A 204 2.61 -7.30 -10.72
CA LYS A 204 2.20 -5.89 -10.78
C LYS A 204 2.07 -5.29 -9.39
N VAL A 205 2.23 -3.98 -9.33
CA VAL A 205 2.09 -3.17 -8.13
C VAL A 205 1.04 -2.10 -8.34
N LEU A 206 0.20 -1.89 -7.34
CA LEU A 206 -0.77 -0.80 -7.26
C LEU A 206 -0.19 0.31 -6.40
N LEU A 207 -0.24 1.55 -6.88
CA LEU A 207 -0.04 2.75 -6.08
C LEU A 207 -1.32 3.57 -6.08
N PHE A 208 -1.78 4.00 -4.90
CA PHE A 208 -2.99 4.81 -4.79
C PHE A 208 -2.84 5.88 -3.71
N THR A 209 -3.61 6.96 -3.85
CA THR A 209 -3.62 8.05 -2.88
C THR A 209 -4.45 7.67 -1.64
N PRO A 210 -4.09 8.12 -0.43
CA PRO A 210 -4.82 7.78 0.79
C PRO A 210 -6.22 8.42 0.87
N ASN A 211 -6.53 9.30 -0.08
CA ASN A 211 -7.79 10.05 -0.14
C ASN A 211 -8.90 9.28 -0.86
N VAL A 212 -8.57 8.28 -1.69
CA VAL A 212 -9.58 7.49 -2.37
C VAL A 212 -10.25 6.50 -1.42
N LEU A 213 -11.55 6.39 -1.53
CA LEU A 213 -12.32 5.39 -0.79
C LEU A 213 -12.03 4.01 -1.35
N HIS A 214 -11.67 3.10 -0.48
CA HIS A 214 -11.32 1.73 -0.84
C HIS A 214 -11.68 0.75 0.28
N GLY A 215 -11.63 -0.54 -0.02
CA GLY A 215 -11.93 -1.58 0.95
C GLY A 215 -11.98 -2.95 0.30
N ASN A 216 -12.52 -3.92 1.03
CA ASN A 216 -12.77 -5.25 0.51
C ASN A 216 -14.13 -5.76 0.96
N VAL A 217 -14.56 -6.85 0.36
CA VAL A 217 -15.74 -7.61 0.78
C VAL A 217 -15.34 -9.04 1.14
N LEU A 218 -16.31 -9.84 1.54
CA LEU A 218 -16.12 -11.27 1.74
C LEU A 218 -15.50 -11.89 0.47
N ASN A 219 -14.44 -12.65 0.64
CA ASN A 219 -13.80 -13.38 -0.45
C ASN A 219 -14.64 -14.62 -0.78
N ASP A 220 -15.41 -14.54 -1.86
CA ASP A 220 -16.25 -15.65 -2.36
C ASP A 220 -15.50 -16.52 -3.39
N GLU A 221 -14.23 -16.19 -3.70
CA GLU A 221 -13.39 -16.99 -4.59
C GLU A 221 -12.75 -18.15 -3.82
N PRO A 222 -12.36 -19.26 -4.48
CA PRO A 222 -11.88 -20.47 -3.82
C PRO A 222 -10.44 -20.37 -3.27
N ALA A 223 -9.75 -19.26 -3.53
CA ALA A 223 -8.35 -19.10 -3.19
C ALA A 223 -8.13 -17.93 -2.21
N THR A 224 -7.10 -18.04 -1.38
CA THR A 224 -6.73 -17.01 -0.39
C THR A 224 -6.05 -15.82 -1.06
N ARG A 225 -6.44 -14.60 -0.70
CA ARG A 225 -5.71 -13.39 -1.06
C ARG A 225 -4.53 -13.17 -0.13
N TRP A 226 -3.38 -12.84 -0.73
CA TRP A 226 -2.18 -12.39 -0.04
C TRP A 226 -1.74 -11.06 -0.62
N SER A 227 -1.56 -10.07 0.24
CA SER A 227 -1.02 -8.79 -0.19
C SER A 227 -0.19 -8.11 0.89
N LEU A 228 0.73 -7.29 0.44
CA LEU A 228 1.56 -6.41 1.24
C LEU A 228 1.16 -4.97 0.98
N ASN A 229 1.23 -4.10 1.97
CA ASN A 229 1.10 -2.67 1.76
C ASN A 229 2.06 -1.87 2.65
N CYS A 230 2.49 -0.74 2.12
CA CYS A 230 3.35 0.20 2.83
C CYS A 230 3.15 1.60 2.25
N ARG A 231 3.29 2.61 3.09
CA ARG A 231 3.09 4.01 2.73
C ARG A 231 4.40 4.71 2.49
N PHE A 232 4.40 5.60 1.49
CA PHE A 232 5.53 6.45 1.11
C PHE A 232 5.07 7.90 1.00
N THR A 233 5.87 8.80 1.54
CA THR A 233 5.62 10.25 1.48
C THR A 233 6.92 10.99 1.18
N GLY A 234 6.83 12.22 0.70
CA GLY A 234 8.01 13.07 0.56
C GLY A 234 8.62 13.35 1.93
N LEU A 235 9.95 13.30 2.02
CA LEU A 235 10.66 13.44 3.30
C LEU A 235 10.35 14.77 4.01
N LEU A 236 10.17 15.83 3.24
CA LEU A 236 9.95 17.20 3.74
C LEU A 236 8.51 17.70 3.54
N THR A 237 7.58 16.80 3.22
CA THR A 237 6.16 17.16 3.11
C THR A 237 5.48 17.14 4.48
N PRO A 238 4.32 17.82 4.64
CA PRO A 238 3.55 17.75 5.87
C PRO A 238 3.14 16.31 6.21
N TYR A 239 3.39 15.89 7.43
CA TYR A 239 2.92 14.61 7.96
C TYR A 239 1.52 14.74 8.56
N GLY A 240 0.86 13.62 8.83
CA GLY A 240 -0.47 13.58 9.41
C GLY A 240 -0.48 13.84 10.92
N SER A 241 -1.09 12.97 11.72
CA SER A 241 -1.09 13.08 13.18
C SER A 241 0.32 12.87 13.77
N ALA A 242 0.50 13.19 15.05
CA ALA A 242 1.78 13.02 15.74
C ALA A 242 2.27 11.56 15.70
N GLU A 243 1.35 10.59 15.84
CA GLU A 243 1.67 9.17 15.72
C GLU A 243 2.05 8.76 14.29
N LYS A 244 1.60 9.52 13.28
CA LYS A 244 1.87 9.29 11.86
C LYS A 244 2.97 10.24 11.32
N SER A 245 3.94 10.58 12.15
CA SER A 245 5.02 11.51 11.81
C SER A 245 6.36 10.82 11.53
N LEU A 246 7.30 11.62 11.03
CA LEU A 246 8.69 11.20 10.84
C LEU A 246 9.33 10.90 12.22
N GLY A 247 10.02 9.77 12.31
CA GLY A 247 10.62 9.29 13.56
C GLY A 247 9.66 8.42 14.41
N ALA A 248 8.35 8.57 14.27
CA ALA A 248 7.36 7.71 14.93
C ALA A 248 6.91 6.56 14.01
N PHE A 249 6.22 6.88 12.94
CA PHE A 249 5.65 5.91 12.01
C PHE A 249 6.44 5.77 10.71
N TYR A 250 7.10 6.85 10.29
CA TYR A 250 7.93 6.91 9.09
C TYR A 250 9.40 7.06 9.43
N SER A 251 10.27 6.49 8.60
CA SER A 251 11.71 6.75 8.60
C SER A 251 12.20 7.18 7.23
N PRO A 252 13.20 8.10 7.17
CA PRO A 252 13.80 8.52 5.91
C PRO A 252 14.51 7.35 5.25
N ILE A 253 14.32 7.19 3.94
CA ILE A 253 14.96 6.09 3.18
C ILE A 253 15.92 6.59 2.09
N THR A 254 15.65 7.76 1.50
CA THR A 254 16.45 8.31 0.39
C THR A 254 16.89 9.77 0.58
N PRO A 255 17.29 10.23 1.78
CA PRO A 255 17.74 11.62 1.95
C PRO A 255 18.98 11.90 1.12
N ARG A 256 18.95 12.97 0.33
CA ARG A 256 20.05 13.38 -0.54
C ARG A 256 21.18 14.06 0.25
N PRO A 257 22.40 14.15 -0.30
CA PRO A 257 23.53 14.77 0.41
C PRO A 257 23.24 16.19 0.91
N VAL A 258 22.57 17.02 0.11
CA VAL A 258 22.21 18.40 0.50
C VAL A 258 21.26 18.41 1.70
N THR A 259 20.25 17.55 1.71
CA THR A 259 19.33 17.40 2.84
C THR A 259 20.04 16.93 4.10
N LYS A 260 21.00 15.99 3.97
CA LYS A 260 21.84 15.56 5.11
C LYS A 260 22.70 16.68 5.66
N ILE A 261 23.26 17.53 4.79
CA ILE A 261 24.04 18.71 5.20
C ILE A 261 23.14 19.70 5.92
N GLY A 262 21.99 20.06 5.30
CA GLY A 262 21.05 21.03 5.86
C GLY A 262 20.45 20.59 7.20
N SER A 263 20.13 19.30 7.35
CA SER A 263 19.59 18.76 8.61
C SER A 263 20.61 18.79 9.78
N ASN A 264 21.88 18.92 9.50
CA ASN A 264 22.94 19.02 10.49
C ASN A 264 23.46 20.45 10.66
N TYR A 265 22.94 21.43 9.90
CA TYR A 265 23.37 22.82 10.01
C TYR A 265 22.97 23.40 11.37
N LYS A 266 23.88 24.16 11.95
CA LYS A 266 23.66 24.90 13.19
C LYS A 266 23.99 26.37 12.96
N GLN A 267 23.06 27.25 13.35
CA GLN A 267 23.35 28.69 13.34
C GLN A 267 24.56 29.02 14.23
N PRO A 268 25.46 29.91 13.80
CA PRO A 268 26.50 30.42 14.64
C PRO A 268 25.94 31.06 15.90
N ILE A 269 26.65 30.90 17.04
CA ILE A 269 26.26 31.54 18.30
C ILE A 269 26.33 33.06 18.10
N GLY A 270 25.23 33.76 18.46
CA GLY A 270 25.11 35.21 18.32
C GLY A 270 24.70 35.70 16.95
N PHE A 271 24.37 34.78 15.99
CA PHE A 271 23.76 35.19 14.74
C PHE A 271 22.28 35.56 14.98
N THR A 272 21.94 36.79 14.61
CA THR A 272 20.56 37.31 14.61
C THR A 272 20.25 37.80 13.21
N GLU A 273 19.08 37.49 12.66
CA GLU A 273 18.59 38.04 11.38
C GLU A 273 18.28 39.52 11.50
#